data_85c009189f5accd2390b9d9128ae9add
#
_entry.id   85c009189f5accd2390b9d9128ae9add
#
_cell.length_a   1.000
_cell.length_b   1.000
_cell.length_c   1.000
_cell.angle_alpha   90.00
_cell.angle_beta   90.00
_cell.angle_gamma   90.00
#
_symmetry.space_group_name_H-M   'P 1'
#
loop_
_entity.id
_entity.type
_entity.pdbx_description
1 polymer ?
#
loop_
_entity_poly.entity_id
_entity_poly.type
_entity_poly.pdbx_seq_one_letter_code
_entity_poly.pdbx_strand_id
1 'polypeptide(L)'
;MKKIFEKIGILALLIGSFIYTNKTIEVVNNQDDIMIEIKKNYQNYEKELIETENNNGLIIGINGLEVDIDKSYNKMKKIGYYDEKLYEYNKINKNIKNTDYIIGSKKNISLIFKIYNNDDLKSIINILDKNNIQANIFIDYDYFVNNSSYILSKIPRYTIGNLGLNNNYNKNEYNILSTIIKNVGNQKYGFCYTEEDKKEIFNICKSNNDYTIKPSIIIENYPYIEFKKQIKEGSIISFEVNKKTIEELQLIINYINTRDLKTIDLVNLLDM
;
A
#
# COMPACT_ATOMS: atom_id res chain seq x y z
N MET A 1 33.25 -27.28 -43.64
CA MET A 1 33.03 -28.02 -42.39
C MET A 1 34.07 -27.73 -41.32
N LYS A 2 35.40 -27.86 -41.61
CA LYS A 2 36.46 -27.66 -40.60
C LYS A 2 36.36 -26.29 -39.83
N LYS A 3 36.15 -25.18 -40.53
CA LYS A 3 35.99 -23.83 -39.93
C LYS A 3 34.78 -23.65 -39.04
N ILE A 4 33.72 -24.46 -39.24
CA ILE A 4 32.50 -24.44 -38.39
C ILE A 4 32.78 -25.15 -37.08
N PHE A 5 33.44 -26.28 -37.10
CA PHE A 5 33.86 -27.04 -35.93
C PHE A 5 34.84 -26.26 -35.05
N GLU A 6 35.77 -25.51 -35.65
CA GLU A 6 36.69 -24.63 -34.93
C GLU A 6 35.94 -23.52 -34.17
N LYS A 7 34.94 -22.90 -34.83
CA LYS A 7 34.13 -21.85 -34.17
C LYS A 7 33.26 -22.41 -33.03
N ILE A 8 32.69 -23.61 -33.21
CA ILE A 8 31.90 -24.29 -32.18
C ILE A 8 32.80 -24.64 -30.99
N GLY A 9 34.02 -25.13 -31.25
CA GLY A 9 34.98 -25.44 -30.19
C GLY A 9 35.38 -24.22 -29.37
N ILE A 10 35.65 -23.10 -30.03
CA ILE A 10 35.98 -21.82 -29.35
C ILE A 10 34.80 -21.34 -28.50
N LEU A 11 33.57 -21.41 -29.02
CA LEU A 11 32.37 -21.02 -28.30
C LEU A 11 32.14 -21.89 -27.06
N ALA A 12 32.34 -23.21 -27.17
CA ALA A 12 32.23 -24.15 -26.07
C ALA A 12 33.26 -23.87 -24.97
N LEU A 13 34.51 -23.53 -25.37
CA LEU A 13 35.56 -23.16 -24.42
C LEU A 13 35.22 -21.84 -23.69
N LEU A 14 34.70 -20.84 -24.40
CA LEU A 14 34.28 -19.57 -23.80
C LEU A 14 33.14 -19.79 -22.77
N ILE A 15 32.13 -20.58 -23.13
CA ILE A 15 31.02 -20.91 -22.21
C ILE A 15 31.54 -21.69 -21.00
N GLY A 16 32.39 -22.69 -21.23
CA GLY A 16 32.99 -23.49 -20.16
C GLY A 16 33.83 -22.66 -19.21
N SER A 17 34.65 -21.75 -19.76
CA SER A 17 35.45 -20.80 -18.97
C SER A 17 34.56 -19.86 -18.13
N PHE A 18 33.51 -19.34 -18.72
CA PHE A 18 32.58 -18.45 -18.02
C PHE A 18 31.88 -19.16 -16.86
N ILE A 19 31.37 -20.38 -17.09
CA ILE A 19 30.72 -21.19 -16.02
C ILE A 19 31.73 -21.52 -14.91
N TYR A 20 32.95 -21.88 -15.25
CA TYR A 20 33.98 -22.20 -14.26
C TYR A 20 34.34 -20.97 -13.43
N THR A 21 34.53 -19.81 -14.08
CA THR A 21 34.85 -18.57 -13.38
C THR A 21 33.72 -18.16 -12.42
N ASN A 22 32.46 -18.23 -12.85
CA ASN A 22 31.34 -17.90 -12.00
C ASN A 22 31.23 -18.83 -10.77
N LYS A 23 31.40 -20.14 -10.96
CA LYS A 23 31.42 -21.10 -9.82
C LYS A 23 32.58 -20.82 -8.85
N THR A 24 33.75 -20.46 -9.36
CA THR A 24 34.90 -20.13 -8.50
C THR A 24 34.65 -18.87 -7.69
N ILE A 25 34.07 -17.84 -8.31
CA ILE A 25 33.68 -16.59 -7.62
C ILE A 25 32.64 -16.90 -6.52
N GLU A 26 31.64 -17.72 -6.83
CA GLU A 26 30.60 -18.11 -5.85
C GLU A 26 31.22 -18.85 -4.64
N VAL A 27 32.14 -19.78 -4.86
CA VAL A 27 32.83 -20.50 -3.78
C VAL A 27 33.65 -19.53 -2.92
N VAL A 28 34.39 -18.63 -3.54
CA VAL A 28 35.21 -17.62 -2.80
C VAL A 28 34.31 -16.68 -2.01
N ASN A 29 33.23 -16.18 -2.62
CA ASN A 29 32.29 -15.30 -1.91
C ASN A 29 31.60 -16.00 -0.74
N ASN A 30 31.27 -17.29 -0.86
CA ASN A 30 30.66 -18.07 0.21
C ASN A 30 31.55 -18.29 1.43
N GLN A 31 32.86 -18.11 1.29
CA GLN A 31 33.83 -18.20 2.39
C GLN A 31 34.13 -16.82 3.02
N ASP A 32 33.58 -15.77 2.49
CA ASP A 32 33.73 -14.41 3.00
C ASP A 32 32.89 -14.21 4.27
N ASP A 33 33.48 -13.64 5.31
CA ASP A 33 32.81 -13.43 6.60
C ASP A 33 31.51 -12.62 6.46
N ILE A 34 31.49 -11.61 5.56
CA ILE A 34 30.31 -10.80 5.30
C ILE A 34 29.18 -11.67 4.69
N MET A 35 29.51 -12.53 3.72
CA MET A 35 28.54 -13.43 3.12
C MET A 35 28.01 -14.45 4.12
N ILE A 36 28.86 -14.95 5.00
CA ILE A 36 28.49 -15.89 6.07
C ILE A 36 27.47 -15.22 7.01
N GLU A 37 27.74 -13.98 7.45
CA GLU A 37 26.81 -13.21 8.33
C GLU A 37 25.50 -12.88 7.60
N ILE A 38 25.54 -12.52 6.33
CA ILE A 38 24.31 -12.32 5.52
C ILE A 38 23.47 -13.59 5.50
N LYS A 39 24.07 -14.75 5.13
CA LYS A 39 23.36 -16.04 5.03
C LYS A 39 22.80 -16.52 6.35
N LYS A 40 23.42 -16.19 7.46
CA LYS A 40 22.96 -16.52 8.79
C LYS A 40 21.73 -15.69 9.20
N ASN A 41 21.64 -14.45 8.77
CA ASN A 41 20.69 -13.48 9.30
C ASN A 41 19.59 -13.04 8.32
N TYR A 42 19.73 -13.24 7.00
CA TYR A 42 18.86 -12.65 5.98
C TYR A 42 17.37 -12.94 6.19
N GLN A 43 17.03 -14.14 6.65
CA GLN A 43 15.64 -14.55 6.88
C GLN A 43 14.92 -13.67 7.93
N ASN A 44 15.65 -13.10 8.89
CA ASN A 44 15.08 -12.19 9.88
C ASN A 44 14.63 -10.84 9.29
N TYR A 45 15.09 -10.53 8.09
CA TYR A 45 14.84 -9.27 7.38
C TYR A 45 13.89 -9.45 6.19
N GLU A 46 13.57 -10.69 5.85
CA GLU A 46 12.55 -11.00 4.85
C GLU A 46 11.15 -10.76 5.39
N LYS A 47 10.23 -10.46 4.49
CA LYS A 47 8.82 -10.30 4.80
C LYS A 47 8.02 -11.21 3.89
N GLU A 48 7.19 -12.02 4.51
CA GLU A 48 6.29 -12.89 3.76
C GLU A 48 5.31 -12.07 2.93
N LEU A 49 5.00 -12.60 1.75
CA LEU A 49 3.88 -12.15 0.95
C LEU A 49 2.59 -12.51 1.71
N ILE A 50 1.79 -11.51 2.07
CA ILE A 50 0.49 -11.74 2.70
C ILE A 50 -0.58 -11.63 1.61
N GLU A 51 -1.15 -12.76 1.23
CA GLU A 51 -2.34 -12.85 0.39
C GLU A 51 -3.51 -13.29 1.26
N THR A 52 -4.61 -12.52 1.21
CA THR A 52 -5.87 -12.96 1.80
C THR A 52 -6.76 -13.51 0.69
N GLU A 53 -7.09 -14.79 0.74
CA GLU A 53 -8.04 -15.39 -0.19
C GLU A 53 -9.48 -15.02 0.18
N ASN A 54 -10.17 -14.35 -0.73
CA ASN A 54 -11.61 -14.18 -0.67
C ASN A 54 -12.24 -14.54 -2.03
N ASN A 55 -13.31 -15.32 -1.99
CA ASN A 55 -13.97 -15.88 -3.19
C ASN A 55 -14.72 -14.84 -4.05
N ASN A 56 -14.67 -13.55 -3.75
CA ASN A 56 -15.60 -12.57 -4.28
C ASN A 56 -15.04 -11.40 -5.08
N GLY A 57 -13.80 -11.41 -5.52
CA GLY A 57 -13.31 -10.29 -6.35
C GLY A 57 -11.81 -9.97 -6.14
N LEU A 58 -11.27 -8.76 -6.11
CA LEU A 58 -9.84 -8.38 -6.10
C LEU A 58 -9.22 -8.40 -4.69
N ILE A 59 -8.21 -9.22 -4.36
CA ILE A 59 -7.50 -9.20 -3.08
C ILE A 59 -6.30 -8.26 -3.17
N ILE A 60 -6.16 -7.35 -2.25
CA ILE A 60 -4.93 -6.59 -2.04
C ILE A 60 -4.18 -7.27 -0.90
N GLY A 61 -3.04 -7.82 -1.22
CA GLY A 61 -2.07 -8.31 -0.26
C GLY A 61 -0.91 -7.34 -0.09
N ILE A 62 0.00 -7.62 0.80
CA ILE A 62 1.26 -6.89 0.94
C ILE A 62 2.32 -7.62 0.14
N ASN A 63 3.08 -6.87 -0.66
CA ASN A 63 4.25 -7.44 -1.34
C ASN A 63 5.21 -8.01 -0.29
N GLY A 64 5.61 -9.24 -0.48
CA GLY A 64 6.73 -9.82 0.24
C GLY A 64 8.02 -9.07 -0.10
N LEU A 65 8.97 -9.10 0.81
CA LEU A 65 10.33 -8.62 0.59
C LEU A 65 11.27 -9.80 0.79
N GLU A 66 11.96 -10.18 -0.26
CA GLU A 66 13.03 -11.17 -0.23
C GLU A 66 14.37 -10.44 -0.24
N VAL A 67 15.29 -10.85 0.58
CA VAL A 67 16.63 -10.27 0.60
C VAL A 67 17.38 -10.67 -0.66
N ASP A 68 17.83 -9.67 -1.44
CA ASP A 68 18.78 -9.89 -2.53
C ASP A 68 20.19 -10.07 -1.93
N ILE A 69 20.55 -11.33 -1.67
CA ILE A 69 21.81 -11.69 -1.02
C ILE A 69 23.01 -11.13 -1.79
N ASP A 70 23.00 -11.24 -3.12
CA ASP A 70 24.12 -10.81 -3.95
C ASP A 70 24.28 -9.29 -3.97
N LYS A 71 23.20 -8.55 -4.12
CA LYS A 71 23.25 -7.09 -4.05
C LYS A 71 23.64 -6.61 -2.66
N SER A 72 23.09 -7.21 -1.61
CA SER A 72 23.45 -6.90 -0.23
C SER A 72 24.94 -7.15 0.03
N TYR A 73 25.44 -8.30 -0.39
CA TYR A 73 26.86 -8.64 -0.28
C TYR A 73 27.74 -7.64 -1.02
N ASN A 74 27.44 -7.36 -2.28
CA ASN A 74 28.22 -6.42 -3.08
C ASN A 74 28.28 -5.01 -2.48
N LYS A 75 27.19 -4.58 -1.83
CA LYS A 75 27.11 -3.30 -1.14
C LYS A 75 27.93 -3.29 0.14
N MET A 76 27.77 -4.32 0.99
CA MET A 76 28.54 -4.47 2.23
C MET A 76 30.04 -4.70 1.96
N LYS A 77 30.39 -5.46 0.93
CA LYS A 77 31.77 -5.70 0.54
C LYS A 77 32.53 -4.43 0.13
N LYS A 78 31.84 -3.48 -0.50
CA LYS A 78 32.44 -2.16 -0.86
C LYS A 78 32.85 -1.34 0.37
N ILE A 79 32.14 -1.49 1.48
CA ILE A 79 32.44 -0.79 2.74
C ILE A 79 33.32 -1.61 3.68
N GLY A 80 33.46 -2.92 3.41
CA GLY A 80 34.37 -3.83 4.13
C GLY A 80 33.84 -4.44 5.42
N TYR A 81 32.56 -4.27 5.76
CA TYR A 81 31.95 -4.87 6.95
C TYR A 81 30.46 -5.16 6.74
N TYR A 82 29.91 -6.07 7.59
CA TYR A 82 28.50 -6.37 7.64
C TYR A 82 27.70 -5.26 8.33
N ASP A 83 26.60 -4.80 7.70
CA ASP A 83 25.65 -3.86 8.28
C ASP A 83 24.23 -4.20 7.82
N GLU A 84 23.36 -4.55 8.74
CA GLU A 84 21.95 -4.90 8.46
C GLU A 84 21.14 -3.81 7.76
N LYS A 85 21.55 -2.54 7.88
CA LYS A 85 20.91 -1.41 7.21
C LYS A 85 21.18 -1.36 5.71
N LEU A 86 22.13 -2.15 5.24
CA LEU A 86 22.58 -2.21 3.85
C LEU A 86 21.95 -3.37 3.08
N TYR A 87 21.02 -4.11 3.67
CA TYR A 87 20.27 -5.09 2.92
C TYR A 87 19.51 -4.48 1.74
N GLU A 88 19.64 -5.12 0.59
CA GLU A 88 18.87 -4.83 -0.61
C GLU A 88 17.75 -5.87 -0.74
N TYR A 89 16.62 -5.47 -1.33
CA TYR A 89 15.43 -6.30 -1.37
C TYR A 89 14.88 -6.41 -2.79
N ASN A 90 14.44 -7.62 -3.14
CA ASN A 90 13.54 -7.87 -4.25
C ASN A 90 12.10 -7.88 -3.73
N LYS A 91 11.18 -7.22 -4.44
CA LYS A 91 9.75 -7.29 -4.14
C LYS A 91 9.15 -8.56 -4.72
N ILE A 92 8.49 -9.36 -3.88
CA ILE A 92 7.63 -10.45 -4.33
C ILE A 92 6.28 -9.82 -4.67
N ASN A 93 5.93 -9.80 -5.96
CA ASN A 93 4.69 -9.19 -6.42
C ASN A 93 3.48 -9.97 -5.91
N LYS A 94 2.53 -9.24 -5.36
CA LYS A 94 1.20 -9.75 -5.02
C LYS A 94 0.31 -9.84 -6.25
N ASN A 95 -0.53 -10.87 -6.30
CA ASN A 95 -1.66 -10.91 -7.21
C ASN A 95 -2.78 -10.04 -6.63
N ILE A 96 -3.08 -8.92 -7.29
CA ILE A 96 -4.15 -8.01 -6.86
C ILE A 96 -5.48 -8.65 -7.23
N LYS A 97 -6.23 -9.18 -6.26
CA LYS A 97 -7.54 -9.77 -6.53
C LYS A 97 -8.60 -9.24 -5.59
N ASN A 98 -8.73 -9.17 -4.40
CA ASN A 98 -9.80 -8.56 -3.55
C ASN A 98 -9.29 -8.14 -2.19
N THR A 99 -9.94 -7.19 -1.55
CA THR A 99 -9.50 -6.75 -0.24
C THR A 99 -10.37 -7.26 0.86
N ASP A 100 -9.79 -8.05 1.79
CA ASP A 100 -10.34 -8.19 3.12
C ASP A 100 -9.59 -7.39 4.16
N TYR A 101 -8.70 -6.68 4.02
CA TYR A 101 -7.88 -5.75 4.75
C TYR A 101 -6.39 -6.06 4.62
N ILE A 102 -5.62 -5.06 4.89
CA ILE A 102 -4.18 -5.09 4.74
C ILE A 102 -3.55 -4.78 6.08
N ILE A 103 -2.60 -5.61 6.45
CA ILE A 103 -1.65 -5.28 7.50
C ILE A 103 -0.39 -4.81 6.78
N GLY A 104 -0.18 -3.49 6.74
CA GLY A 104 0.98 -2.87 6.10
C GLY A 104 2.25 -3.11 6.90
N SER A 105 3.37 -3.02 6.22
CA SER A 105 4.67 -3.08 6.85
C SER A 105 5.16 -1.69 7.24
N LYS A 106 5.92 -1.61 8.33
CA LYS A 106 6.77 -0.47 8.69
C LYS A 106 6.04 0.80 9.17
N LYS A 107 5.44 0.76 10.36
CA LYS A 107 4.99 1.98 11.06
C LYS A 107 4.07 2.90 10.24
N ASN A 108 3.51 2.41 9.13
CA ASN A 108 2.59 3.15 8.29
C ASN A 108 1.15 2.77 8.62
N ILE A 109 0.27 3.75 8.56
CA ILE A 109 -1.18 3.59 8.69
C ILE A 109 -1.88 4.45 7.64
N SER A 110 -3.11 4.12 7.31
CA SER A 110 -3.92 4.93 6.40
C SER A 110 -5.24 5.33 7.06
N LEU A 111 -5.54 6.62 7.03
CA LEU A 111 -6.78 7.16 7.59
C LEU A 111 -7.79 7.37 6.48
N ILE A 112 -9.03 6.96 6.72
CA ILE A 112 -10.18 7.18 5.86
C ILE A 112 -11.19 8.03 6.61
N PHE A 113 -11.68 9.10 6.00
CA PHE A 113 -12.79 9.92 6.48
C PHE A 113 -13.98 9.74 5.55
N LYS A 114 -15.09 9.19 6.09
CA LYS A 114 -16.35 9.03 5.36
C LYS A 114 -17.14 10.33 5.44
N ILE A 115 -17.52 10.87 4.29
CA ILE A 115 -18.21 12.16 4.15
C ILE A 115 -19.59 11.95 3.53
N TYR A 116 -20.60 12.30 4.27
CA TYR A 116 -22.00 12.31 3.86
C TYR A 116 -22.58 13.72 3.82
N ASN A 117 -23.82 13.87 3.39
CA ASN A 117 -24.45 15.13 2.97
C ASN A 117 -24.28 16.35 3.92
N ASN A 118 -24.21 16.13 5.21
CA ASN A 118 -24.14 17.24 6.20
C ASN A 118 -22.78 17.33 6.90
N ASP A 119 -21.78 16.61 6.43
CA ASP A 119 -20.50 16.50 7.12
C ASP A 119 -19.60 17.71 6.85
N ASP A 120 -18.85 18.10 7.88
CA ASP A 120 -17.92 19.23 7.79
C ASP A 120 -16.52 18.77 7.32
N LEU A 121 -16.42 18.44 6.03
CA LEU A 121 -15.15 18.10 5.39
C LEU A 121 -14.12 19.22 5.53
N LYS A 122 -14.56 20.49 5.50
CA LYS A 122 -13.62 21.63 5.55
C LYS A 122 -12.87 21.67 6.86
N SER A 123 -13.55 21.41 7.99
CA SER A 123 -12.89 21.34 9.30
C SER A 123 -11.89 20.17 9.37
N ILE A 124 -12.23 19.00 8.85
CA ILE A 124 -11.30 17.87 8.77
C ILE A 124 -10.07 18.24 7.94
N ILE A 125 -10.25 18.74 6.72
CA ILE A 125 -9.15 19.13 5.83
C ILE A 125 -8.24 20.19 6.47
N ASN A 126 -8.82 21.20 7.14
CA ASN A 126 -8.04 22.23 7.82
C ASN A 126 -7.12 21.62 8.91
N ILE A 127 -7.61 20.66 9.69
CA ILE A 127 -6.81 20.00 10.72
C ILE A 127 -5.72 19.15 10.07
N LEU A 128 -6.04 18.37 9.04
CA LEU A 128 -5.09 17.54 8.31
C LEU A 128 -3.99 18.37 7.65
N ASP A 129 -4.38 19.46 6.94
CA ASP A 129 -3.45 20.38 6.28
C ASP A 129 -2.50 21.06 7.27
N LYS A 130 -3.02 21.54 8.41
CA LYS A 130 -2.22 22.18 9.47
C LYS A 130 -1.16 21.22 10.06
N ASN A 131 -1.44 19.93 10.12
CA ASN A 131 -0.56 18.93 10.69
C ASN A 131 0.23 18.16 9.63
N ASN A 132 0.10 18.49 8.36
CA ASN A 132 0.71 17.78 7.22
C ASN A 132 0.39 16.28 7.19
N ILE A 133 -0.84 15.90 7.53
CA ILE A 133 -1.32 14.52 7.56
C ILE A 133 -1.84 14.11 6.19
N GLN A 134 -1.36 12.98 5.67
CA GLN A 134 -1.96 12.31 4.51
C GLN A 134 -3.15 11.46 4.96
N ALA A 135 -4.22 11.51 4.20
CA ALA A 135 -5.44 10.76 4.45
C ALA A 135 -6.21 10.50 3.15
N ASN A 136 -7.26 9.69 3.23
CA ASN A 136 -8.16 9.41 2.13
C ASN A 136 -9.56 9.90 2.51
N ILE A 137 -10.22 10.53 1.56
CA ILE A 137 -11.55 11.12 1.75
C ILE A 137 -12.54 10.32 0.91
N PHE A 138 -13.38 9.56 1.56
CA PHE A 138 -14.43 8.81 0.89
C PHE A 138 -15.72 9.62 0.93
N ILE A 139 -16.29 9.89 -0.24
CA ILE A 139 -17.40 10.83 -0.39
C ILE A 139 -18.65 10.16 -0.95
N ASP A 140 -19.77 10.60 -0.44
CA ASP A 140 -21.09 10.29 -0.95
C ASP A 140 -21.40 11.09 -2.21
N TYR A 141 -22.23 10.54 -3.10
CA TYR A 141 -22.59 11.19 -4.37
C TYR A 141 -23.29 12.52 -4.18
N ASP A 142 -24.25 12.63 -3.24
CA ASP A 142 -24.97 13.89 -3.00
C ASP A 142 -24.06 14.98 -2.43
N TYR A 143 -23.13 14.59 -1.55
CA TYR A 143 -22.11 15.51 -1.07
C TYR A 143 -21.24 16.02 -2.20
N PHE A 144 -20.81 15.12 -3.10
CA PHE A 144 -20.00 15.49 -4.26
C PHE A 144 -20.73 16.47 -5.16
N VAL A 145 -21.99 16.21 -5.52
CA VAL A 145 -22.77 17.11 -6.40
C VAL A 145 -22.80 18.53 -5.87
N ASN A 146 -22.98 18.68 -4.56
CA ASN A 146 -23.06 19.99 -3.91
C ASN A 146 -21.70 20.68 -3.68
N ASN A 147 -20.58 19.92 -3.70
CA ASN A 147 -19.25 20.41 -3.33
C ASN A 147 -18.16 20.07 -4.36
N SER A 148 -18.52 19.74 -5.60
CA SER A 148 -17.63 19.19 -6.61
C SER A 148 -16.35 20.00 -6.85
N SER A 149 -16.45 21.31 -7.01
CA SER A 149 -15.28 22.18 -7.24
C SER A 149 -14.29 22.13 -6.06
N TYR A 150 -14.80 22.11 -4.83
CA TYR A 150 -13.97 22.01 -3.64
C TYR A 150 -13.26 20.64 -3.58
N ILE A 151 -14.00 19.56 -3.78
CA ILE A 151 -13.46 18.20 -3.74
C ILE A 151 -12.39 18.00 -4.82
N LEU A 152 -12.68 18.37 -6.07
CA LEU A 152 -11.73 18.26 -7.18
C LEU A 152 -10.43 19.03 -6.92
N SER A 153 -10.52 20.18 -6.24
CA SER A 153 -9.33 20.93 -5.83
C SER A 153 -8.45 20.21 -4.80
N LYS A 154 -8.97 19.19 -4.11
CA LYS A 154 -8.27 18.43 -3.07
C LYS A 154 -7.62 17.14 -3.56
N ILE A 155 -8.01 16.63 -4.73
CA ILE A 155 -7.45 15.39 -5.31
C ILE A 155 -5.92 15.38 -5.41
N PRO A 156 -5.21 16.48 -5.75
CA PRO A 156 -3.75 16.46 -5.80
C PRO A 156 -3.07 16.14 -4.45
N ARG A 157 -3.79 16.31 -3.34
CA ARG A 157 -3.26 16.09 -1.99
C ARG A 157 -3.86 14.89 -1.29
N TYR A 158 -5.12 14.56 -1.57
CA TYR A 158 -5.88 13.51 -0.91
C TYR A 158 -6.41 12.51 -1.93
N THR A 159 -6.29 11.22 -1.61
CA THR A 159 -6.98 10.18 -2.38
C THR A 159 -8.46 10.25 -2.11
N ILE A 160 -9.26 10.40 -3.16
CA ILE A 160 -10.72 10.44 -3.06
C ILE A 160 -11.30 9.07 -3.38
N GLY A 161 -12.14 8.55 -2.49
CA GLY A 161 -12.88 7.30 -2.68
C GLY A 161 -14.38 7.56 -2.84
N ASN A 162 -15.10 6.54 -3.27
CA ASN A 162 -16.53 6.59 -3.61
C ASN A 162 -17.33 5.75 -2.61
N LEU A 163 -18.29 6.36 -1.90
CA LEU A 163 -19.24 5.70 -0.97
C LEU A 163 -20.59 5.31 -1.64
N GLY A 164 -20.76 5.61 -2.93
CA GLY A 164 -22.06 5.48 -3.58
C GLY A 164 -23.00 6.62 -3.22
N LEU A 165 -24.29 6.32 -3.14
CA LEU A 165 -25.35 7.23 -2.72
C LEU A 165 -26.00 6.72 -1.45
N ASN A 166 -25.86 7.41 -0.32
CA ASN A 166 -26.40 7.03 0.99
C ASN A 166 -26.04 5.57 1.38
N ASN A 167 -24.78 5.19 1.23
CA ASN A 167 -24.31 3.80 1.37
C ASN A 167 -24.97 2.79 0.41
N ASN A 168 -25.73 3.25 -0.55
CA ASN A 168 -26.29 2.43 -1.59
C ASN A 168 -25.42 2.56 -2.85
N TYR A 169 -24.87 1.46 -3.31
CA TYR A 169 -24.04 1.40 -4.52
C TYR A 169 -24.94 1.24 -5.74
N ASN A 170 -25.83 2.22 -5.99
CA ASN A 170 -26.55 2.29 -7.25
C ASN A 170 -25.55 2.46 -8.39
N LYS A 171 -25.66 1.61 -9.39
CA LYS A 171 -24.69 1.52 -10.48
C LYS A 171 -24.51 2.85 -11.24
N ASN A 172 -25.55 3.64 -11.38
CA ASN A 172 -25.48 4.88 -12.16
C ASN A 172 -24.69 5.97 -11.42
N GLU A 173 -25.09 6.31 -10.20
CA GLU A 173 -24.46 7.34 -9.38
C GLU A 173 -23.02 6.96 -9.06
N TYR A 174 -22.79 5.68 -8.74
CA TYR A 174 -21.46 5.16 -8.49
C TYR A 174 -20.55 5.36 -9.72
N ASN A 175 -21.02 4.95 -10.91
CA ASN A 175 -20.23 5.04 -12.14
C ASN A 175 -19.91 6.50 -12.51
N ILE A 176 -20.90 7.41 -12.34
CA ILE A 176 -20.70 8.84 -12.61
C ILE A 176 -19.60 9.39 -11.70
N LEU A 177 -19.71 9.18 -10.39
CA LEU A 177 -18.75 9.70 -9.41
C LEU A 177 -17.35 9.11 -9.64
N SER A 178 -17.22 7.79 -9.81
CA SER A 178 -15.95 7.13 -10.12
C SER A 178 -15.29 7.67 -11.39
N THR A 179 -16.10 7.89 -12.44
CA THR A 179 -15.61 8.44 -13.70
C THR A 179 -15.08 9.87 -13.53
N ILE A 180 -15.79 10.71 -12.77
CA ILE A 180 -15.36 12.09 -12.52
C ILE A 180 -14.08 12.11 -11.68
N ILE A 181 -13.99 11.34 -10.61
CA ILE A 181 -12.79 11.27 -9.76
C ILE A 181 -11.56 10.87 -10.61
N LYS A 182 -11.68 9.88 -11.46
CA LYS A 182 -10.56 9.40 -12.28
C LYS A 182 -10.23 10.35 -13.43
N ASN A 183 -11.21 10.76 -14.21
CA ASN A 183 -10.94 11.46 -15.46
C ASN A 183 -10.79 12.98 -15.27
N VAL A 184 -11.63 13.60 -14.44
CA VAL A 184 -11.58 15.04 -14.17
C VAL A 184 -10.57 15.33 -13.06
N GLY A 185 -10.57 14.51 -12.01
CA GLY A 185 -9.62 14.60 -10.90
C GLY A 185 -8.23 14.09 -11.23
N ASN A 186 -8.06 13.37 -12.37
CA ASN A 186 -6.79 12.75 -12.78
C ASN A 186 -6.23 11.79 -11.73
N GLN A 187 -7.11 11.10 -10.99
CA GLN A 187 -6.72 10.10 -10.01
C GLN A 187 -6.55 8.73 -10.68
N LYS A 188 -5.34 8.18 -10.66
CA LYS A 188 -5.00 6.92 -11.37
C LYS A 188 -5.83 5.72 -10.91
N TYR A 189 -6.11 5.61 -9.62
CA TYR A 189 -6.83 4.49 -9.02
C TYR A 189 -8.15 4.94 -8.41
N GLY A 190 -9.24 4.21 -8.70
CA GLY A 190 -10.52 4.38 -8.03
C GLY A 190 -10.62 3.48 -6.81
N PHE A 191 -11.31 3.94 -5.78
CA PHE A 191 -11.53 3.20 -4.54
C PHE A 191 -13.00 3.26 -4.15
N CYS A 192 -13.56 2.12 -3.77
CA CYS A 192 -14.83 2.01 -3.10
C CYS A 192 -14.68 1.41 -1.70
N TYR A 193 -15.69 1.58 -0.89
CA TYR A 193 -15.67 1.28 0.53
C TYR A 193 -16.71 0.23 0.89
N THR A 194 -16.37 -0.68 1.78
CA THR A 194 -17.34 -1.59 2.40
C THR A 194 -16.89 -1.95 3.82
N GLU A 195 -17.83 -2.13 4.72
CA GLU A 195 -17.60 -2.66 6.07
C GLU A 195 -17.91 -4.15 6.14
N GLU A 196 -18.69 -4.66 5.20
CA GLU A 196 -19.16 -6.03 5.12
C GLU A 196 -18.83 -6.67 3.77
N ASP A 197 -18.81 -8.00 3.73
CA ASP A 197 -18.57 -8.77 2.50
C ASP A 197 -19.82 -8.82 1.62
N LYS A 198 -20.15 -7.70 0.96
CA LYS A 198 -21.29 -7.57 0.05
C LYS A 198 -20.85 -7.80 -1.40
N LYS A 199 -21.24 -8.95 -1.97
CA LYS A 199 -20.96 -9.29 -3.38
C LYS A 199 -21.37 -8.20 -4.37
N GLU A 200 -22.46 -7.51 -4.09
CA GLU A 200 -22.99 -6.46 -4.95
C GLU A 200 -22.00 -5.29 -5.04
N ILE A 201 -21.48 -4.81 -3.91
CA ILE A 201 -20.48 -3.75 -3.86
C ILE A 201 -19.23 -4.17 -4.62
N PHE A 202 -18.71 -5.37 -4.35
CA PHE A 202 -17.54 -5.89 -5.06
C PHE A 202 -17.73 -5.92 -6.57
N ASN A 203 -18.89 -6.36 -7.06
CA ASN A 203 -19.18 -6.44 -8.49
C ASN A 203 -19.24 -5.04 -9.14
N ILE A 204 -19.84 -4.07 -8.47
CA ILE A 204 -19.92 -2.69 -8.96
C ILE A 204 -18.51 -2.07 -9.00
N CYS A 205 -17.73 -2.18 -7.94
CA CYS A 205 -16.35 -1.69 -7.91
C CYS A 205 -15.51 -2.33 -9.01
N LYS A 206 -15.56 -3.65 -9.13
CA LYS A 206 -14.84 -4.41 -10.16
C LYS A 206 -15.22 -3.98 -11.56
N SER A 207 -16.51 -3.74 -11.84
CA SER A 207 -16.98 -3.31 -13.17
C SER A 207 -16.45 -1.95 -13.60
N ASN A 208 -16.01 -1.14 -12.61
CA ASN A 208 -15.38 0.17 -12.83
C ASN A 208 -13.85 0.13 -12.75
N ASN A 209 -13.24 -1.03 -12.58
CA ASN A 209 -11.81 -1.18 -12.26
C ASN A 209 -11.41 -0.38 -11.01
N ASP A 210 -12.28 -0.34 -10.01
CA ASP A 210 -12.03 0.28 -8.72
C ASP A 210 -11.65 -0.79 -7.69
N TYR A 211 -10.81 -0.41 -6.73
CA TYR A 211 -10.40 -1.28 -5.64
C TYR A 211 -11.37 -1.16 -4.48
N THR A 212 -11.83 -2.29 -3.98
CA THR A 212 -12.69 -2.32 -2.79
C THR A 212 -11.83 -2.25 -1.54
N ILE A 213 -12.10 -1.27 -0.68
CA ILE A 213 -11.43 -1.08 0.59
C ILE A 213 -12.36 -1.48 1.73
N LYS A 214 -11.88 -2.42 2.55
CA LYS A 214 -12.47 -2.77 3.83
C LYS A 214 -11.51 -2.34 4.93
N PRO A 215 -11.88 -1.41 5.81
CA PRO A 215 -10.99 -0.96 6.86
C PRO A 215 -10.75 -2.07 7.88
N SER A 216 -9.56 -2.09 8.46
CA SER A 216 -9.24 -3.00 9.57
C SER A 216 -9.76 -2.50 10.92
N ILE A 217 -10.01 -1.20 11.02
CA ILE A 217 -10.53 -0.54 12.21
C ILE A 217 -11.60 0.46 11.80
N ILE A 218 -12.77 0.38 12.41
CA ILE A 218 -13.88 1.32 12.23
C ILE A 218 -14.06 2.09 13.52
N ILE A 219 -14.09 3.41 13.43
CA ILE A 219 -14.20 4.34 14.55
C ILE A 219 -15.55 5.08 14.45
N GLU A 220 -16.39 4.95 15.46
CA GLU A 220 -17.77 5.47 15.42
C GLU A 220 -18.06 6.49 16.53
N ASN A 221 -17.94 6.07 17.79
CA ASN A 221 -18.55 6.80 18.91
C ASN A 221 -17.55 7.58 19.77
N TYR A 222 -16.37 7.03 20.00
CA TYR A 222 -15.32 7.59 20.86
C TYR A 222 -13.97 7.63 20.13
N PRO A 223 -13.79 8.54 19.20
CA PRO A 223 -12.73 8.46 18.21
C PRO A 223 -11.33 8.29 18.81
N TYR A 224 -10.95 9.07 19.78
CA TYR A 224 -9.61 8.97 20.39
C TYR A 224 -9.42 7.67 21.19
N ILE A 225 -10.43 7.26 21.97
CA ILE A 225 -10.35 6.08 22.81
C ILE A 225 -10.31 4.81 21.97
N GLU A 226 -11.18 4.70 20.96
CA GLU A 226 -11.26 3.57 20.06
C GLU A 226 -9.99 3.45 19.22
N PHE A 227 -9.51 4.58 18.67
CA PHE A 227 -8.26 4.64 17.94
C PHE A 227 -7.08 4.16 18.78
N LYS A 228 -6.89 4.74 19.97
CA LYS A 228 -5.78 4.39 20.87
C LYS A 228 -5.76 2.91 21.26
N LYS A 229 -6.94 2.31 21.43
CA LYS A 229 -7.09 0.91 21.86
C LYS A 229 -6.79 -0.10 20.75
N GLN A 230 -7.09 0.26 19.50
CA GLN A 230 -7.10 -0.69 18.38
C GLN A 230 -5.93 -0.53 17.40
N ILE A 231 -5.25 0.65 17.40
CA ILE A 231 -4.25 0.99 16.40
C ILE A 231 -3.11 -0.04 16.33
N LYS A 232 -2.78 -0.44 15.10
CA LYS A 232 -1.65 -1.33 14.74
C LYS A 232 -0.94 -0.77 13.52
N GLU A 233 0.32 -1.14 13.35
CA GLU A 233 1.04 -0.88 12.11
C GLU A 233 0.31 -1.52 10.91
N GLY A 234 0.23 -0.80 9.80
CA GLY A 234 -0.45 -1.24 8.60
C GLY A 234 -1.97 -1.13 8.62
N SER A 235 -2.56 -0.61 9.71
CA SER A 235 -4.02 -0.46 9.78
C SER A 235 -4.55 0.53 8.75
N ILE A 236 -5.70 0.18 8.18
CA ILE A 236 -6.60 1.10 7.48
C ILE A 236 -7.70 1.45 8.48
N ILE A 237 -7.76 2.72 8.89
CA ILE A 237 -8.66 3.20 9.93
C ILE A 237 -9.71 4.11 9.32
N SER A 238 -10.98 3.74 9.49
CA SER A 238 -12.12 4.51 8.99
C SER A 238 -12.78 5.31 10.12
N PHE A 239 -13.05 6.59 9.84
CA PHE A 239 -13.74 7.51 10.72
C PHE A 239 -15.05 7.97 10.08
N GLU A 240 -16.13 7.99 10.86
CA GLU A 240 -17.27 8.82 10.55
C GLU A 240 -16.97 10.28 10.90
N VAL A 241 -17.29 11.19 9.97
CA VAL A 241 -17.10 12.61 10.21
C VAL A 241 -18.29 13.16 10.98
N ASN A 242 -18.08 13.39 12.26
CA ASN A 242 -19.04 14.02 13.15
C ASN A 242 -18.34 15.03 14.06
N LYS A 243 -19.09 15.72 14.90
CA LYS A 243 -18.54 16.74 15.81
C LYS A 243 -17.42 16.21 16.70
N LYS A 244 -17.58 14.99 17.27
CA LYS A 244 -16.56 14.38 18.13
C LYS A 244 -15.28 14.06 17.36
N THR A 245 -15.41 13.52 16.14
CA THR A 245 -14.26 13.24 15.29
C THR A 245 -13.46 14.52 15.03
N ILE A 246 -14.12 15.62 14.73
CA ILE A 246 -13.46 16.91 14.51
C ILE A 246 -12.77 17.41 15.78
N GLU A 247 -13.45 17.35 16.94
CA GLU A 247 -12.91 17.79 18.23
C GLU A 247 -11.71 16.95 18.69
N GLU A 248 -11.73 15.64 18.44
CA GLU A 248 -10.72 14.70 18.92
C GLU A 248 -9.58 14.42 17.89
N LEU A 249 -9.72 14.86 16.63
CA LEU A 249 -8.76 14.57 15.57
C LEU A 249 -7.34 15.05 15.91
N GLN A 250 -7.21 16.22 16.55
CA GLN A 250 -5.89 16.71 16.98
C GLN A 250 -5.25 15.80 18.04
N LEU A 251 -6.04 15.22 18.93
CA LEU A 251 -5.53 14.26 19.94
C LEU A 251 -5.06 12.96 19.27
N ILE A 252 -5.82 12.50 18.26
CA ILE A 252 -5.45 11.32 17.46
C ILE A 252 -4.13 11.55 16.74
N ILE A 253 -3.97 12.70 16.08
CA ILE A 253 -2.72 13.07 15.38
C ILE A 253 -1.55 13.12 16.33
N ASN A 254 -1.72 13.74 17.49
CA ASN A 254 -0.66 13.78 18.52
C ASN A 254 -0.29 12.37 18.98
N TYR A 255 -1.26 11.49 19.16
CA TYR A 255 -1.00 10.09 19.53
C TYR A 255 -0.26 9.31 18.44
N ILE A 256 -0.61 9.50 17.16
CA ILE A 256 0.11 8.91 16.02
C ILE A 256 1.60 9.28 16.10
N ASN A 257 1.90 10.55 16.33
CA ASN A 257 3.28 11.05 16.44
C ASN A 257 4.03 10.42 17.62
N THR A 258 3.36 10.21 18.77
CA THR A 258 4.00 9.56 19.95
C THR A 258 4.31 8.09 19.72
N ARG A 259 3.62 7.45 18.78
CA ARG A 259 3.82 6.04 18.41
C ARG A 259 4.83 5.87 17.26
N ASP A 260 5.42 6.95 16.77
CA ASP A 260 6.31 6.95 15.61
C ASP A 260 5.66 6.29 14.38
N LEU A 261 4.33 6.48 14.25
CA LEU A 261 3.57 6.03 13.10
C LEU A 261 3.51 7.12 12.04
N LYS A 262 3.50 6.71 10.77
CA LYS A 262 3.34 7.62 9.62
C LYS A 262 2.00 7.39 8.97
N THR A 263 1.28 8.48 8.72
CA THR A 263 0.08 8.46 7.89
C THR A 263 0.46 8.53 6.43
N ILE A 264 -0.06 7.61 5.63
CA ILE A 264 0.10 7.59 4.17
C ILE A 264 -1.24 7.33 3.51
N ASP A 265 -1.37 7.70 2.24
CA ASP A 265 -2.56 7.38 1.47
C ASP A 265 -2.66 5.88 1.14
N LEU A 266 -3.82 5.46 0.63
CA LEU A 266 -4.07 4.06 0.28
C LEU A 266 -3.14 3.58 -0.84
N VAL A 267 -2.83 4.43 -1.83
CA VAL A 267 -1.95 4.05 -2.95
C VAL A 267 -0.58 3.65 -2.44
N ASN A 268 -0.02 4.45 -1.53
CA ASN A 268 1.28 4.18 -0.93
C ASN A 268 1.25 3.04 0.10
N LEU A 269 0.17 2.92 0.89
CA LEU A 269 0.02 1.80 1.84
C LEU A 269 -0.07 0.47 1.10
N LEU A 270 -0.80 0.45 -0.02
CA LEU A 270 -1.06 -0.73 -0.83
C LEU A 270 0.06 -1.03 -1.83
N ASP A 271 1.05 -0.16 -1.92
CA ASP A 271 2.19 -0.28 -2.84
C ASP A 271 1.74 -0.47 -4.31
N MET A 272 0.83 0.43 -4.78
CA MET A 272 0.13 0.35 -6.07
C MET A 272 0.85 1.12 -7.18
#